data_e7f15b2188b02be7acd62240d567d4a8
#
_entry.id   e7f15b2188b02be7acd62240d567d4a8
#
_cell.length_a   1.000
_cell.length_b   1.000
_cell.length_c   1.000
_cell.angle_alpha   90.00
_cell.angle_beta   90.00
_cell.angle_gamma   90.00
#
_symmetry.space_group_name_H-M   'P 1'
#
loop_
_entity.id
_entity.type
_entity.pdbx_description
1 polymer ?
#
loop_
_entity_poly.entity_id
_entity_poly.type
_entity_poly.pdbx_seq_one_letter_code
_entity_poly.pdbx_strand_id
1 'polypeptide(L)'
;MKSYNLRQKVFLYAADYGVIYAGDEHGGKGMVNKMAEVYNHREVETKWQKVWDDEKAFKTSDDYSKPKYYALVEFPYPSGQGLHVGHPRPYTALDIVARKRRMQGYNVLYPMGWDAFGLPTENYAIKNHIHPKIVTQNNVSRFKSQLHSLGYSFDWEREVNTTDSDYYKWTQWIFLKLFKAGLAYKSEMPINWCTSCKVGLANEEVVNGVCERCGAEVVRKVKSQ
;
A
#
# COMPACT_ATOMS: atom_id res chain seq x y z
N MET A 1 26.16 8.96 27.19
CA MET A 1 25.09 8.35 26.38
C MET A 1 25.74 7.43 25.36
N LYS A 2 25.65 6.11 25.54
CA LYS A 2 26.29 5.14 24.62
C LYS A 2 25.35 4.91 23.44
N SER A 3 25.78 5.28 22.24
CA SER A 3 25.08 4.98 21.00
C SER A 3 25.15 3.47 20.75
N TYR A 4 24.08 2.75 21.00
CA TYR A 4 23.99 1.35 20.62
C TYR A 4 23.80 1.27 19.10
N ASN A 5 24.75 0.60 18.44
CA ASN A 5 24.75 0.35 17.00
C ASN A 5 23.55 -0.53 16.63
N LEU A 6 22.85 -0.20 15.56
CA LEU A 6 21.67 -0.92 15.04
C LEU A 6 21.91 -2.43 14.88
N ARG A 7 23.16 -2.83 14.59
CA ARG A 7 23.58 -4.25 14.53
C ARG A 7 23.44 -4.99 15.85
N GLN A 8 23.69 -4.31 16.99
CA GLN A 8 23.54 -4.91 18.32
C GLN A 8 22.08 -5.06 18.74
N LYS A 9 21.20 -4.13 18.30
CA LYS A 9 19.76 -4.25 18.57
C LYS A 9 19.14 -5.48 17.90
N VAL A 10 19.54 -5.81 16.66
CA VAL A 10 19.02 -7.01 15.96
C VAL A 10 19.44 -8.31 16.64
N PHE A 11 20.65 -8.38 17.20
CA PHE A 11 21.11 -9.56 17.97
C PHE A 11 20.48 -9.68 19.36
N LEU A 12 20.18 -8.56 20.03
CA LEU A 12 19.47 -8.56 21.31
C LEU A 12 18.01 -9.02 21.17
N TYR A 13 17.37 -8.75 20.05
CA TYR A 13 16.01 -9.22 19.74
C TYR A 13 15.92 -10.74 19.53
N ALA A 14 17.00 -11.40 19.12
CA ALA A 14 17.04 -12.86 19.00
C ALA A 14 17.23 -13.58 20.36
N ALA A 15 17.79 -12.90 21.35
CA ALA A 15 18.06 -13.48 22.68
C ALA A 15 16.80 -13.55 23.56
N ASP A 16 15.82 -12.69 23.39
CA ASP A 16 14.54 -12.73 24.13
C ASP A 16 13.58 -13.84 23.65
N TYR A 17 13.88 -14.47 22.54
CA TYR A 17 13.11 -15.58 21.98
C TYR A 17 13.86 -16.90 22.16
N GLY A 18 14.07 -17.34 23.37
CA GLY A 18 14.47 -18.70 23.80
C GLY A 18 14.81 -19.74 22.73
N VAL A 19 15.70 -19.40 21.78
CA VAL A 19 16.28 -20.38 20.87
C VAL A 19 17.37 -21.08 21.65
N ILE A 20 17.02 -22.22 22.26
CA ILE A 20 17.96 -23.12 22.91
C ILE A 20 18.77 -23.78 21.77
N TYR A 21 20.02 -23.37 21.63
CA TYR A 21 20.99 -24.19 20.94
C TYR A 21 21.26 -25.42 21.82
N ALA A 22 20.81 -26.57 21.41
CA ALA A 22 21.20 -27.84 22.00
C ALA A 22 22.65 -28.12 21.61
N GLY A 23 23.52 -28.09 22.57
CA GLY A 23 24.90 -28.50 22.43
C GLY A 23 25.66 -28.36 23.73
N ASP A 24 25.53 -29.34 24.64
CA ASP A 24 26.59 -29.70 25.59
C ASP A 24 26.45 -31.17 25.98
N GLU A 25 27.45 -31.93 25.58
CA GLU A 25 27.74 -33.24 26.14
C GLU A 25 28.34 -33.07 27.52
N HIS A 26 27.53 -33.04 28.58
CA HIS A 26 27.92 -33.52 29.92
C HIS A 26 26.68 -33.64 30.80
N GLY A 27 26.49 -34.85 31.32
CA GLY A 27 25.34 -35.27 32.12
C GLY A 27 25.15 -34.48 33.42
N GLY A 28 24.05 -33.82 33.54
CA GLY A 28 23.50 -33.26 34.76
C GLY A 28 22.01 -33.57 34.88
N LYS A 29 21.64 -34.39 35.85
CA LYS A 29 20.25 -34.71 36.19
C LYS A 29 19.52 -33.46 36.66
N GLY A 30 18.33 -33.21 36.06
CA GLY A 30 17.28 -32.42 36.69
C GLY A 30 17.05 -31.04 36.07
N MET A 31 16.54 -30.94 34.84
CA MET A 31 15.71 -29.81 34.47
C MET A 31 14.29 -30.32 34.20
N VAL A 32 13.42 -29.95 35.13
CA VAL A 32 11.97 -30.06 34.94
C VAL A 32 11.62 -29.33 33.67
N ASN A 33 11.01 -30.02 32.71
CA ASN A 33 10.41 -29.44 31.52
C ASN A 33 9.45 -28.33 31.95
N LYS A 34 9.90 -27.07 31.94
CA LYS A 34 8.97 -25.97 31.69
C LYS A 34 8.49 -26.20 30.28
N MET A 35 7.24 -26.66 30.13
CA MET A 35 6.59 -26.64 28.83
C MET A 35 6.85 -25.27 28.24
N ALA A 36 7.45 -25.23 27.06
CA ALA A 36 7.65 -23.97 26.33
C ALA A 36 6.29 -23.26 26.26
N GLU A 37 6.21 -22.05 26.76
CA GLU A 37 5.00 -21.25 26.62
C GLU A 37 4.59 -21.27 25.16
N VAL A 38 3.31 -21.56 24.92
CA VAL A 38 2.78 -21.59 23.56
C VAL A 38 2.97 -20.18 22.97
N TYR A 39 3.71 -20.09 21.86
CA TYR A 39 3.98 -18.82 21.18
C TYR A 39 2.67 -18.10 20.83
N ASN A 40 2.40 -16.98 21.50
CA ASN A 40 1.24 -16.15 21.26
C ASN A 40 1.59 -15.08 20.22
N HIS A 41 1.43 -15.44 18.94
CA HIS A 41 1.73 -14.54 17.82
C HIS A 41 0.99 -13.21 17.92
N ARG A 42 -0.26 -13.20 18.39
CA ARG A 42 -1.07 -11.96 18.46
C ARG A 42 -0.49 -10.93 19.43
N GLU A 43 -0.02 -11.37 20.59
CA GLU A 43 0.63 -10.47 21.55
C GLU A 43 1.95 -9.94 21.01
N VAL A 44 2.74 -10.82 20.41
CA VAL A 44 4.05 -10.47 19.85
C VAL A 44 3.90 -9.49 18.68
N GLU A 45 3.01 -9.78 17.75
CA GLU A 45 2.75 -8.92 16.58
C GLU A 45 2.24 -7.54 17.02
N THR A 46 1.25 -7.48 17.90
CA THR A 46 0.70 -6.21 18.41
C THR A 46 1.78 -5.38 19.13
N LYS A 47 2.60 -6.04 19.97
CA LYS A 47 3.72 -5.37 20.65
C LYS A 47 4.68 -4.74 19.66
N TRP A 48 5.13 -5.50 18.66
CA TRP A 48 6.16 -5.02 17.74
C TRP A 48 5.65 -4.00 16.75
N GLN A 49 4.43 -4.14 16.26
CA GLN A 49 3.79 -3.12 15.42
C GLN A 49 3.74 -1.78 16.16
N LYS A 50 3.32 -1.81 17.44
CA LYS A 50 3.33 -0.59 18.25
C LYS A 50 4.73 0.00 18.43
N VAL A 51 5.74 -0.81 18.69
CA VAL A 51 7.13 -0.34 18.82
C VAL A 51 7.62 0.30 17.51
N TRP A 52 7.34 -0.31 16.37
CA TRP A 52 7.72 0.24 15.07
C TRP A 52 7.05 1.58 14.76
N ASP A 53 5.78 1.73 15.13
CA ASP A 53 5.04 2.97 14.96
C ASP A 53 5.58 4.07 15.90
N ASP A 54 5.76 3.79 17.17
CA ASP A 54 6.25 4.73 18.18
C ASP A 54 7.69 5.22 17.85
N GLU A 55 8.56 4.31 17.41
CA GLU A 55 9.95 4.62 17.03
C GLU A 55 10.07 5.14 15.59
N LYS A 56 9.00 5.15 14.80
CA LYS A 56 9.02 5.46 13.36
C LYS A 56 10.10 4.66 12.62
N ALA A 57 10.18 3.37 12.93
CA ALA A 57 11.29 2.48 12.57
C ALA A 57 11.55 2.40 11.06
N PHE A 58 10.53 2.67 10.24
CA PHE A 58 10.59 2.58 8.78
C PHE A 58 10.61 3.93 8.08
N LYS A 59 10.66 5.03 8.84
CA LYS A 59 10.72 6.37 8.28
C LYS A 59 11.98 6.56 7.43
N THR A 60 11.78 7.08 6.22
CA THR A 60 12.86 7.50 5.34
C THR A 60 13.57 8.73 5.96
N SER A 61 14.88 8.64 6.06
CA SER A 61 15.71 9.73 6.60
C SER A 61 15.98 10.80 5.54
N ASP A 62 16.13 12.05 5.99
CA ASP A 62 16.65 13.14 5.16
C ASP A 62 18.20 13.16 5.12
N ASP A 63 18.86 12.12 5.64
CA ASP A 63 20.31 11.93 5.56
C ASP A 63 20.71 11.50 4.15
N TYR A 64 21.27 12.43 3.39
CA TYR A 64 21.71 12.21 2.01
C TYR A 64 23.08 11.53 1.91
N SER A 65 23.78 11.26 3.02
CA SER A 65 25.05 10.54 3.04
C SER A 65 24.89 9.04 2.80
N LYS A 66 23.70 8.49 3.06
CA LYS A 66 23.40 7.07 2.85
C LYS A 66 22.96 6.80 1.43
N PRO A 67 23.34 5.63 0.86
CA PRO A 67 22.83 5.21 -0.44
C PRO A 67 21.30 5.09 -0.39
N LYS A 68 20.62 5.65 -1.40
CA LYS A 68 19.16 5.64 -1.49
C LYS A 68 18.65 4.36 -2.14
N TYR A 69 17.51 3.88 -1.66
CA TYR A 69 16.77 2.80 -2.29
C TYR A 69 15.29 3.11 -2.29
N TYR A 70 14.69 3.14 -3.47
CA TYR A 70 13.25 3.34 -3.63
C TYR A 70 12.58 2.00 -3.96
N ALA A 71 11.78 1.49 -3.01
CA ALA A 71 10.96 0.30 -3.19
C ALA A 71 9.57 0.76 -3.65
N LEU A 72 9.28 0.60 -4.93
CA LEU A 72 8.03 1.04 -5.53
C LEU A 72 7.08 -0.14 -5.71
N VAL A 73 5.89 -0.02 -5.14
CA VAL A 73 4.78 -0.95 -5.35
C VAL A 73 3.53 -0.18 -5.79
N GLU A 74 2.66 -0.82 -6.52
CA GLU A 74 1.38 -0.28 -6.93
C GLU A 74 0.48 0.04 -5.71
N PHE A 75 -0.10 1.24 -5.70
CA PHE A 75 -1.08 1.60 -4.68
C PHE A 75 -2.41 0.89 -4.95
N PRO A 76 -3.08 0.36 -3.93
CA PRO A 76 -4.36 -0.30 -4.12
C PRO A 76 -5.47 0.72 -4.41
N TYR A 77 -6.47 0.29 -5.19
CA TYR A 77 -7.74 1.00 -5.30
C TYR A 77 -8.57 0.74 -4.03
N PRO A 78 -8.92 1.76 -3.24
CA PRO A 78 -9.75 1.56 -2.05
C PRO A 78 -11.24 1.44 -2.41
N SER A 79 -11.57 0.59 -3.40
CA SER A 79 -12.90 0.46 -3.98
C SER A 79 -13.74 -0.67 -3.39
N GLY A 80 -13.13 -1.54 -2.61
CA GLY A 80 -13.78 -2.72 -2.01
C GLY A 80 -13.82 -2.69 -0.49
N GLN A 81 -14.39 -3.72 0.10
CA GLN A 81 -14.50 -3.85 1.55
C GLN A 81 -13.21 -4.31 2.25
N GLY A 82 -12.08 -4.28 1.58
CA GLY A 82 -10.78 -4.67 2.11
C GLY A 82 -9.85 -5.24 1.04
N LEU A 83 -8.64 -5.59 1.46
CA LEU A 83 -7.63 -6.22 0.62
C LEU A 83 -8.09 -7.64 0.21
N HIS A 84 -7.79 -8.02 -1.01
CA HIS A 84 -7.84 -9.43 -1.43
C HIS A 84 -6.43 -10.03 -1.43
N VAL A 85 -6.33 -11.35 -1.50
CA VAL A 85 -5.05 -12.10 -1.42
C VAL A 85 -4.01 -11.71 -2.47
N GLY A 86 -4.42 -11.09 -3.57
CA GLY A 86 -3.51 -10.57 -4.59
C GLY A 86 -2.67 -9.37 -4.11
N HIS A 87 -3.18 -8.54 -3.19
CA HIS A 87 -2.45 -7.37 -2.68
C HIS A 87 -1.21 -7.75 -1.84
N PRO A 88 -1.30 -8.66 -0.84
CA PRO A 88 -0.14 -9.03 -0.04
C PRO A 88 1.02 -9.61 -0.85
N ARG A 89 0.78 -10.22 -1.99
CA ARG A 89 1.81 -10.88 -2.79
C ARG A 89 2.95 -9.94 -3.20
N PRO A 90 2.71 -8.84 -3.94
CA PRO A 90 3.77 -7.89 -4.29
C PRO A 90 4.28 -7.13 -3.06
N TYR A 91 3.42 -6.81 -2.10
CA TYR A 91 3.80 -6.07 -0.91
C TYR A 91 4.79 -6.86 -0.06
N THR A 92 4.54 -8.14 0.18
CA THR A 92 5.46 -9.01 0.91
C THR A 92 6.79 -9.16 0.20
N ALA A 93 6.78 -9.34 -1.12
CA ALA A 93 8.02 -9.49 -1.90
C ALA A 93 8.91 -8.23 -1.78
N LEU A 94 8.30 -7.05 -1.89
CA LEU A 94 9.05 -5.80 -1.75
C LEU A 94 9.41 -5.47 -0.29
N ASP A 95 8.60 -5.88 0.68
CA ASP A 95 8.92 -5.72 2.10
C ASP A 95 10.20 -6.48 2.48
N ILE A 96 10.36 -7.70 1.98
CA ILE A 96 11.58 -8.49 2.16
C ILE A 96 12.80 -7.73 1.61
N VAL A 97 12.67 -7.17 0.41
CA VAL A 97 13.75 -6.39 -0.22
C VAL A 97 14.02 -5.10 0.57
N ALA A 98 12.98 -4.38 0.96
CA ALA A 98 13.09 -3.14 1.72
C ALA A 98 13.80 -3.35 3.06
N ARG A 99 13.41 -4.39 3.81
CA ARG A 99 14.08 -4.77 5.06
C ARG A 99 15.53 -5.16 4.84
N LYS A 100 15.81 -5.99 3.83
CA LYS A 100 17.21 -6.35 3.47
C LYS A 100 18.04 -5.10 3.17
N ARG A 101 17.52 -4.15 2.40
CA ARG A 101 18.25 -2.91 2.07
C ARG A 101 18.49 -2.04 3.30
N ARG A 102 17.52 -1.90 4.20
CA ARG A 102 17.75 -1.20 5.49
C ARG A 102 18.86 -1.87 6.31
N MET A 103 18.87 -3.20 6.39
CA MET A 103 19.94 -3.94 7.08
C MET A 103 21.33 -3.74 6.43
N GLN A 104 21.38 -3.48 5.12
CA GLN A 104 22.58 -3.15 4.39
C GLN A 104 23.02 -1.67 4.53
N GLY A 105 22.26 -0.85 5.30
CA GLY A 105 22.59 0.55 5.55
C GLY A 105 22.02 1.55 4.54
N TYR A 106 21.15 1.11 3.63
CA TYR A 106 20.46 2.01 2.71
C TYR A 106 19.41 2.87 3.43
N ASN A 107 19.24 4.09 2.94
CA ASN A 107 18.08 4.92 3.23
C ASN A 107 16.95 4.49 2.29
N VAL A 108 15.96 3.76 2.83
CA VAL A 108 14.93 3.11 2.02
C VAL A 108 13.63 3.89 2.09
N LEU A 109 13.15 4.34 0.94
CA LEU A 109 11.78 4.83 0.77
C LEU A 109 10.89 3.67 0.29
N TYR A 110 9.98 3.24 1.15
CA TYR A 110 8.94 2.27 0.83
C TYR A 110 7.59 2.88 1.20
N PRO A 111 7.00 3.71 0.32
CA PRO A 111 5.76 4.42 0.61
C PRO A 111 4.56 3.52 0.36
N MET A 112 3.44 3.90 0.98
CA MET A 112 2.11 3.38 0.66
C MET A 112 1.18 4.54 0.32
N GLY A 113 0.16 4.27 -0.46
CA GLY A 113 -0.84 5.25 -0.85
C GLY A 113 -2.11 4.60 -1.34
N TRP A 114 -3.02 5.46 -1.80
CA TRP A 114 -4.36 5.07 -2.24
C TRP A 114 -4.61 5.68 -3.61
N ASP A 115 -4.80 4.81 -4.61
CA ASP A 115 -5.30 5.23 -5.92
C ASP A 115 -6.82 5.37 -5.82
N ALA A 116 -7.24 6.54 -5.32
CA ALA A 116 -8.57 6.72 -4.76
C ALA A 116 -9.61 7.30 -5.73
N PHE A 117 -9.21 7.76 -6.91
CA PHE A 117 -10.15 8.06 -7.98
C PHE A 117 -10.60 6.79 -8.68
N GLY A 118 -11.88 6.68 -9.01
CA GLY A 118 -12.33 5.57 -9.84
C GLY A 118 -13.83 5.28 -9.79
N LEU A 119 -14.33 4.77 -10.90
CA LEU A 119 -15.73 4.39 -11.10
C LEU A 119 -16.26 3.36 -10.09
N PRO A 120 -15.51 2.34 -9.64
CA PRO A 120 -16.05 1.39 -8.67
C PRO A 120 -16.52 2.04 -7.38
N THR A 121 -15.75 2.98 -6.84
CA THR A 121 -16.14 3.74 -5.64
C THR A 121 -17.33 4.64 -5.91
N GLU A 122 -17.34 5.33 -7.05
CA GLU A 122 -18.46 6.21 -7.44
C GLU A 122 -19.75 5.42 -7.64
N ASN A 123 -19.71 4.29 -8.34
CA ASN A 123 -20.88 3.43 -8.54
C ASN A 123 -21.41 2.86 -7.22
N TYR A 124 -20.51 2.46 -6.33
CA TYR A 124 -20.90 2.03 -4.98
C TYR A 124 -21.59 3.17 -4.21
N ALA A 125 -21.02 4.37 -4.27
CA ALA A 125 -21.54 5.56 -3.62
C ALA A 125 -22.94 5.93 -4.14
N ILE A 126 -23.15 5.92 -5.45
CA ILE A 126 -24.45 6.16 -6.09
C ILE A 126 -25.47 5.12 -5.63
N LYS A 127 -25.11 3.83 -5.71
CA LYS A 127 -26.01 2.72 -5.34
C LYS A 127 -26.46 2.78 -3.87
N ASN A 128 -25.60 3.24 -2.98
CA ASN A 128 -25.85 3.27 -1.54
C ASN A 128 -26.25 4.67 -1.03
N HIS A 129 -26.39 5.67 -1.91
CA HIS A 129 -26.71 7.07 -1.56
C HIS A 129 -25.72 7.66 -0.54
N ILE A 130 -24.44 7.34 -0.66
CA ILE A 130 -23.36 7.82 0.20
C ILE A 130 -22.41 8.67 -0.63
N HIS A 131 -21.89 9.76 -0.07
CA HIS A 131 -20.92 10.59 -0.79
C HIS A 131 -19.60 9.79 -1.04
N PRO A 132 -19.04 9.81 -2.27
CA PRO A 132 -17.83 9.04 -2.61
C PRO A 132 -16.65 9.26 -1.66
N LYS A 133 -16.45 10.50 -1.20
CA LYS A 133 -15.40 10.83 -0.23
C LYS A 133 -15.51 10.01 1.06
N ILE A 134 -16.74 9.81 1.57
CA ILE A 134 -16.98 9.03 2.80
C ILE A 134 -16.65 7.56 2.55
N VAL A 135 -17.08 7.03 1.41
CA VAL A 135 -16.77 5.63 1.01
C VAL A 135 -15.26 5.44 0.94
N THR A 136 -14.56 6.34 0.27
CA THR A 136 -13.09 6.30 0.13
C THR A 136 -12.41 6.34 1.50
N GLN A 137 -12.79 7.26 2.38
CA GLN A 137 -12.21 7.37 3.72
C GLN A 137 -12.39 6.09 4.55
N ASN A 138 -13.59 5.50 4.53
CA ASN A 138 -13.88 4.26 5.24
C ASN A 138 -13.05 3.09 4.70
N ASN A 139 -12.96 2.98 3.38
CA ASN A 139 -12.19 1.92 2.74
C ASN A 139 -10.69 2.08 3.01
N VAL A 140 -10.14 3.28 2.88
CA VAL A 140 -8.75 3.60 3.20
C VAL A 140 -8.42 3.21 4.63
N SER A 141 -9.25 3.59 5.60
CA SER A 141 -9.05 3.24 7.01
C SER A 141 -9.01 1.72 7.22
N ARG A 142 -9.88 0.98 6.55
CA ARG A 142 -9.90 -0.48 6.61
C ARG A 142 -8.66 -1.11 5.97
N PHE A 143 -8.30 -0.67 4.76
CA PHE A 143 -7.11 -1.15 4.06
C PHE A 143 -5.85 -0.89 4.88
N LYS A 144 -5.72 0.31 5.45
CA LYS A 144 -4.60 0.70 6.30
C LYS A 144 -4.49 -0.21 7.52
N SER A 145 -5.59 -0.48 8.21
CA SER A 145 -5.64 -1.41 9.34
C SER A 145 -5.18 -2.82 8.95
N GLN A 146 -5.62 -3.32 7.79
CA GLN A 146 -5.20 -4.63 7.29
C GLN A 146 -3.70 -4.66 6.93
N LEU A 147 -3.17 -3.61 6.30
CA LEU A 147 -1.74 -3.51 5.98
C LEU A 147 -0.88 -3.42 7.24
N HIS A 148 -1.33 -2.70 8.26
CA HIS A 148 -0.66 -2.66 9.56
C HIS A 148 -0.63 -4.05 10.21
N SER A 149 -1.74 -4.79 10.16
CA SER A 149 -1.80 -6.14 10.75
C SER A 149 -0.85 -7.14 10.08
N LEU A 150 -0.48 -6.90 8.81
CA LEU A 150 0.52 -7.69 8.09
C LEU A 150 1.97 -7.28 8.43
N GLY A 151 2.15 -6.20 9.18
CA GLY A 151 3.46 -5.76 9.70
C GLY A 151 4.43 -5.29 8.63
N TYR A 152 3.95 -4.78 7.50
CA TYR A 152 4.82 -4.25 6.46
C TYR A 152 5.61 -3.02 6.89
N SER A 153 6.83 -2.91 6.38
CA SER A 153 7.75 -1.82 6.68
C SER A 153 7.54 -0.59 5.81
N PHE A 154 6.27 -0.18 5.61
CA PHE A 154 5.95 1.05 4.89
C PHE A 154 6.36 2.29 5.67
N ASP A 155 6.76 3.33 4.95
CA ASP A 155 6.94 4.68 5.50
C ASP A 155 5.60 5.42 5.51
N TRP A 156 4.85 5.28 6.59
CA TRP A 156 3.54 5.90 6.75
C TRP A 156 3.59 7.44 6.86
N GLU A 157 4.76 8.02 7.12
CA GLU A 157 4.95 9.48 7.06
C GLU A 157 4.91 10.01 5.61
N ARG A 158 5.08 9.11 4.64
CA ARG A 158 5.02 9.39 3.21
C ARG A 158 3.79 8.78 2.54
N GLU A 159 2.73 8.60 3.32
CA GLU A 159 1.43 8.14 2.81
C GLU A 159 0.86 9.14 1.78
N VAL A 160 0.30 8.61 0.70
CA VAL A 160 -0.24 9.40 -0.40
C VAL A 160 -1.70 9.04 -0.64
N ASN A 161 -2.55 10.03 -0.87
CA ASN A 161 -3.91 9.83 -1.39
C ASN A 161 -4.08 10.65 -2.67
N THR A 162 -4.36 9.98 -3.79
CA THR A 162 -4.47 10.65 -5.10
C THR A 162 -5.63 11.65 -5.18
N THR A 163 -6.62 11.56 -4.28
CA THR A 163 -7.74 12.50 -4.20
C THR A 163 -7.46 13.73 -3.32
N ASP A 164 -6.31 13.81 -2.68
CA ASP A 164 -5.92 14.99 -1.94
C ASP A 164 -5.48 16.12 -2.88
N SER A 165 -5.89 17.35 -2.58
CA SER A 165 -5.58 18.52 -3.41
C SER A 165 -4.08 18.74 -3.57
N ASP A 166 -3.31 18.41 -2.54
CA ASP A 166 -1.85 18.53 -2.57
C ASP A 166 -1.18 17.52 -3.50
N TYR A 167 -1.86 16.41 -3.81
CA TYR A 167 -1.41 15.46 -4.78
C TYR A 167 -1.88 15.82 -6.21
N TYR A 168 -3.18 15.94 -6.46
CA TYR A 168 -3.69 16.12 -7.83
C TYR A 168 -3.38 17.50 -8.41
N LYS A 169 -3.01 18.50 -7.62
CA LYS A 169 -2.51 19.79 -8.14
C LYS A 169 -1.36 19.63 -9.14
N TRP A 170 -0.53 18.60 -8.97
CA TRP A 170 0.58 18.33 -9.87
C TRP A 170 0.12 17.76 -11.20
N THR A 171 -0.91 16.92 -11.22
CA THR A 171 -1.56 16.46 -12.45
C THR A 171 -2.17 17.65 -13.21
N GLN A 172 -2.85 18.53 -12.49
CA GLN A 172 -3.38 19.77 -13.07
C GLN A 172 -2.27 20.68 -13.61
N TRP A 173 -1.16 20.79 -12.91
CA TRP A 173 -0.02 21.58 -13.37
C TRP A 173 0.60 21.00 -14.65
N ILE A 174 0.76 19.68 -14.74
CA ILE A 174 1.25 19.02 -15.96
C ILE A 174 0.30 19.28 -17.12
N PHE A 175 -1.01 19.13 -16.92
CA PHE A 175 -2.01 19.43 -17.94
C PHE A 175 -1.89 20.87 -18.43
N LEU A 176 -1.78 21.83 -17.54
CA LEU A 176 -1.63 23.25 -17.91
C LEU A 176 -0.34 23.52 -18.69
N LYS A 177 0.74 22.80 -18.44
CA LYS A 177 1.97 22.90 -19.24
C LYS A 177 1.75 22.38 -20.64
N LEU A 178 1.09 21.23 -20.80
CA LEU A 178 0.74 20.66 -22.11
C LEU A 178 -0.21 21.57 -22.88
N PHE A 179 -1.23 22.11 -22.20
CA PHE A 179 -2.18 23.03 -22.81
C PHE A 179 -1.48 24.30 -23.31
N LYS A 180 -0.62 24.93 -22.50
CA LYS A 180 0.14 26.13 -22.90
C LYS A 180 1.13 25.86 -24.04
N ALA A 181 1.61 24.64 -24.18
CA ALA A 181 2.46 24.22 -25.28
C ALA A 181 1.68 23.84 -26.55
N GLY A 182 0.36 23.92 -26.55
CA GLY A 182 -0.50 23.52 -27.67
C GLY A 182 -0.60 22.02 -27.90
N LEU A 183 -0.10 21.21 -26.95
CA LEU A 183 -0.12 19.74 -27.02
C LEU A 183 -1.43 19.13 -26.51
N ALA A 184 -2.13 19.84 -25.64
CA ALA A 184 -3.47 19.48 -25.19
C ALA A 184 -4.48 20.51 -25.71
N TYR A 185 -5.53 20.05 -26.33
CA TYR A 185 -6.58 20.88 -26.91
C TYR A 185 -7.92 20.18 -26.82
N LYS A 186 -9.00 20.96 -26.87
CA LYS A 186 -10.36 20.44 -26.83
C LYS A 186 -10.82 20.06 -28.22
N SER A 187 -11.33 18.85 -28.39
CA SER A 187 -11.83 18.33 -29.64
C SER A 187 -13.12 17.52 -29.46
N GLU A 188 -13.97 17.50 -30.45
CA GLU A 188 -15.13 16.63 -30.48
C GLU A 188 -14.79 15.36 -31.25
N MET A 189 -15.00 14.21 -30.59
CA MET A 189 -14.75 12.91 -31.19
C MET A 189 -15.76 11.85 -30.73
N PRO A 190 -16.06 10.87 -31.58
CA PRO A 190 -16.92 9.76 -31.16
C PRO A 190 -16.17 8.80 -30.27
N ILE A 191 -16.72 8.55 -29.08
CA ILE A 191 -16.20 7.58 -28.11
C ILE A 191 -17.18 6.42 -27.95
N ASN A 192 -16.70 5.30 -27.44
CA ASN A 192 -17.58 4.23 -27.00
C ASN A 192 -18.28 4.67 -25.71
N TRP A 193 -19.59 4.56 -25.67
CA TRP A 193 -20.41 5.01 -24.55
C TRP A 193 -21.29 3.88 -24.02
N CYS A 194 -21.12 3.53 -22.74
CA CYS A 194 -22.02 2.60 -22.09
C CYS A 194 -23.32 3.30 -21.70
N THR A 195 -24.45 2.81 -22.20
CA THR A 195 -25.78 3.40 -21.96
C THR A 195 -26.26 3.21 -20.51
N SER A 196 -25.78 2.20 -19.82
CA SER A 196 -26.11 1.89 -18.42
C SER A 196 -25.17 2.58 -17.42
N CYS A 197 -23.85 2.37 -17.55
CA CYS A 197 -22.86 2.98 -16.66
C CYS A 197 -22.69 4.48 -16.85
N LYS A 198 -23.19 5.04 -17.97
CA LYS A 198 -23.08 6.48 -18.33
C LYS A 198 -21.63 6.95 -18.41
N VAL A 199 -20.73 6.12 -18.95
CA VAL A 199 -19.29 6.37 -19.01
C VAL A 199 -18.75 6.10 -20.41
N GLY A 200 -17.65 6.80 -20.78
CA GLY A 200 -16.84 6.48 -21.94
C GLY A 200 -15.99 5.24 -21.67
N LEU A 201 -15.85 4.39 -22.66
CA LEU A 201 -15.11 3.14 -22.59
C LEU A 201 -13.93 3.17 -23.55
N ALA A 202 -12.80 2.62 -23.15
CA ALA A 202 -11.71 2.26 -24.03
C ALA A 202 -12.15 1.13 -24.99
N ASN A 203 -11.41 0.91 -26.06
CA ASN A 203 -11.78 -0.15 -27.02
C ASN A 203 -11.72 -1.53 -26.38
N GLU A 204 -10.79 -1.74 -25.47
CA GLU A 204 -10.56 -2.98 -24.74
C GLU A 204 -11.70 -3.32 -23.77
N GLU A 205 -12.46 -2.31 -23.32
CA GLU A 205 -13.59 -2.44 -22.40
C GLU A 205 -14.91 -2.75 -23.13
N VAL A 206 -14.85 -2.87 -24.47
CA VAL A 206 -16.00 -3.23 -25.32
C VAL A 206 -15.80 -4.63 -25.87
N VAL A 207 -16.54 -5.58 -25.33
CA VAL A 207 -16.47 -6.99 -25.73
C VAL A 207 -17.76 -7.36 -26.48
N ASN A 208 -17.64 -7.75 -27.75
CA ASN A 208 -18.78 -8.10 -28.59
C ASN A 208 -19.88 -7.01 -28.66
N GLY A 209 -19.50 -5.73 -28.63
CA GLY A 209 -20.44 -4.61 -28.72
C GLY A 209 -21.13 -4.25 -27.38
N VAL A 210 -20.77 -4.94 -26.29
CA VAL A 210 -21.32 -4.65 -24.97
C VAL A 210 -20.23 -4.22 -23.98
N CYS A 211 -20.65 -3.53 -22.94
CA CYS A 211 -19.78 -3.09 -21.86
C CYS A 211 -19.29 -4.30 -21.04
N GLU A 212 -17.98 -4.48 -20.93
CA GLU A 212 -17.35 -5.55 -20.14
C GLU A 212 -17.85 -5.59 -18.69
N ARG A 213 -18.16 -4.42 -18.11
CA ARG A 213 -18.53 -4.30 -16.67
C ARG A 213 -19.98 -4.65 -16.38
N CYS A 214 -20.91 -4.26 -17.25
CA CYS A 214 -22.35 -4.39 -16.96
C CYS A 214 -23.15 -5.14 -18.03
N GLY A 215 -22.53 -5.51 -19.15
CA GLY A 215 -23.18 -6.23 -20.26
C GLY A 215 -24.16 -5.39 -21.08
N ALA A 216 -24.31 -4.09 -20.80
CA ALA A 216 -25.21 -3.22 -21.56
C ALA A 216 -24.61 -2.86 -22.92
N GLU A 217 -25.49 -2.58 -23.89
CA GLU A 217 -25.10 -2.13 -25.23
C GLU A 217 -24.23 -0.89 -25.19
N VAL A 218 -23.18 -0.87 -26.01
CA VAL A 218 -22.27 0.27 -26.20
C VAL A 218 -22.60 0.96 -27.51
N VAL A 219 -22.81 2.27 -27.44
CA VAL A 219 -23.10 3.11 -28.59
C VAL A 219 -21.95 4.09 -28.86
N ARG A 220 -21.81 4.53 -30.11
CA ARG A 220 -20.90 5.63 -30.45
C ARG A 220 -21.58 6.96 -30.10
N LYS A 221 -20.92 7.75 -29.26
CA LYS A 221 -21.42 9.05 -28.83
C LYS A 221 -20.35 10.12 -28.99
N VAL A 222 -20.68 11.19 -29.71
CA VAL A 222 -19.78 12.34 -29.82
C VAL A 222 -19.70 13.06 -28.48
N LYS A 223 -18.49 13.23 -28.01
CA LYS A 223 -18.16 13.96 -26.79
C LYS A 223 -17.03 14.95 -27.05
N SER A 224 -17.12 16.08 -26.38
CA SER A 224 -16.04 17.05 -26.35
C SER A 224 -15.02 16.60 -25.26
N GLN A 225 -13.80 16.42 -25.67
CA GLN A 225 -12.67 16.02 -24.80
C GLN A 225 -11.48 16.95 -25.02
#